data_72f18d2f7097eae1f8ee6ee04c8855a4
#
_entry.id   72f18d2f7097eae1f8ee6ee04c8855a4
#
_cell.length_a   1.000
_cell.length_b   1.000
_cell.length_c   1.000
_cell.angle_alpha   90.00
_cell.angle_beta   90.00
_cell.angle_gamma   90.00
#
_symmetry.space_group_name_H-M   'P 1'
#
loop_
_entity.id
_entity.type
_entity.pdbx_description
1 polymer ?
#
loop_
_entity_poly.entity_id
_entity_poly.type
_entity_poly.pdbx_seq_one_letter_code
_entity_poly.pdbx_strand_id
1 'polypeptide(L)'
;FQTAINPQIIKSYAASEITRMHNLVLMSSRFGFFLMLIIALPIYFNTNYILNLWLTEVPEYSGTFIRMILIIGLNSTLRNPTITAIQATGNVKKFQIWEGSLLLLIIPIAYVLLKCYHINPVQTLSVYMFTELAVQFVRVFITYPQINLHIWLYFTKILWPCIKVLAISATACHLL
;
A
#
# COMPACT_ATOMS: atom_id res chain seq x y z
N PHE A 1 10.26 -3.39 10.44
CA PHE A 1 10.52 -1.95 10.57
C PHE A 1 9.28 -1.19 11.07
N GLN A 2 8.16 -1.20 10.34
CA GLN A 2 6.92 -0.50 10.71
C GLN A 2 6.37 -0.98 12.05
N THR A 3 6.38 -2.27 12.32
CA THR A 3 5.93 -2.86 13.59
C THR A 3 6.67 -2.27 14.80
N ALA A 4 7.95 -1.93 14.65
CA ALA A 4 8.74 -1.32 15.71
C ALA A 4 8.43 0.18 15.91
N ILE A 5 7.97 0.87 14.85
CA ILE A 5 7.64 2.31 14.91
C ILE A 5 6.19 2.55 15.36
N ASN A 6 5.26 1.63 15.09
CA ASN A 6 3.85 1.79 15.42
C ASN A 6 3.61 2.13 16.92
N PRO A 7 4.25 1.46 17.91
CA PRO A 7 4.11 1.85 19.31
C PRO A 7 4.62 3.27 19.61
N GLN A 8 5.64 3.72 18.88
CA GLN A 8 6.18 5.08 19.06
C GLN A 8 5.23 6.15 18.53
N ILE A 9 4.50 5.89 17.43
CA ILE A 9 3.44 6.76 16.91
C ILE A 9 2.35 6.92 17.97
N ILE A 10 1.88 5.80 18.54
CA ILE A 10 0.83 5.81 19.57
C ILE A 10 1.29 6.54 20.83
N LYS A 11 2.52 6.26 21.29
CA LYS A 11 3.10 6.91 22.47
C LYS A 11 3.27 8.43 22.28
N SER A 12 3.73 8.86 21.10
CA SER A 12 3.88 10.27 20.79
C SER A 12 2.55 11.01 20.78
N TYR A 13 1.48 10.36 20.28
CA TYR A 13 0.13 10.91 20.34
C TYR A 13 -0.36 11.04 21.80
N ALA A 14 -0.22 9.98 22.60
CA ALA A 14 -0.61 9.97 24.00
C ALA A 14 0.14 11.02 24.85
N ALA A 15 1.40 11.31 24.50
CA ALA A 15 2.21 12.37 25.12
C ALA A 15 1.90 13.78 24.58
N SER A 16 0.91 13.94 23.68
CA SER A 16 0.58 15.20 22.99
C SER A 16 1.73 15.78 22.15
N GLU A 17 2.72 14.95 21.79
CA GLU A 17 3.83 15.30 20.90
C GLU A 17 3.42 15.17 19.41
N ILE A 18 2.44 15.96 18.98
CA ILE A 18 1.81 15.82 17.66
C ILE A 18 2.83 15.97 16.51
N THR A 19 3.76 16.93 16.61
CA THR A 19 4.80 17.13 15.59
C THR A 19 5.69 15.90 15.44
N ARG A 20 6.05 15.26 16.55
CA ARG A 20 6.85 14.03 16.55
C ARG A 20 6.07 12.88 15.92
N MET A 21 4.79 12.72 16.26
CA MET A 21 3.91 11.73 15.66
C MET A 21 3.83 11.91 14.12
N HIS A 22 3.63 13.14 13.64
CA HIS A 22 3.62 13.44 12.21
C HIS A 22 4.92 13.02 11.51
N ASN A 23 6.06 13.38 12.09
CA ASN A 23 7.37 13.01 11.54
C ASN A 23 7.56 11.49 11.51
N LEU A 24 7.13 10.76 12.53
CA LEU A 24 7.19 9.30 12.57
C LEU A 24 6.30 8.68 11.49
N VAL A 25 5.10 9.19 11.26
CA VAL A 25 4.18 8.70 10.20
C VAL A 25 4.82 8.91 8.82
N LEU A 26 5.30 10.12 8.52
CA LEU A 26 5.91 10.45 7.23
C LEU A 26 7.19 9.63 6.98
N MET A 27 8.04 9.51 8.00
CA MET A 27 9.28 8.76 7.95
C MET A 27 9.00 7.26 7.76
N SER A 28 8.10 6.69 8.57
CA SER A 28 7.76 5.27 8.53
C SER A 28 7.15 4.85 7.18
N SER A 29 6.28 5.67 6.61
CA SER A 29 5.70 5.43 5.28
C SER A 29 6.79 5.40 4.22
N ARG A 30 7.66 6.41 4.17
CA ARG A 30 8.71 6.54 3.17
C ARG A 30 9.77 5.44 3.28
N PHE A 31 10.31 5.21 4.47
CA PHE A 31 11.32 4.16 4.67
C PHE A 31 10.74 2.78 4.50
N GLY A 32 9.51 2.53 4.94
CA GLY A 32 8.81 1.28 4.70
C GLY A 32 8.66 0.99 3.21
N PHE A 33 8.31 2.01 2.42
CA PHE A 33 8.24 1.89 0.98
C PHE A 33 9.60 1.55 0.35
N PHE A 34 10.67 2.24 0.74
CA PHE A 34 12.01 1.98 0.19
C PHE A 34 12.52 0.60 0.53
N LEU A 35 12.33 0.14 1.77
CA LEU A 35 12.73 -1.20 2.19
C LEU A 35 11.96 -2.28 1.41
N MET A 36 10.66 -2.09 1.23
CA MET A 36 9.85 -3.01 0.43
C MET A 36 10.25 -2.97 -1.04
N LEU A 37 10.61 -1.80 -1.59
CA LEU A 37 11.01 -1.62 -2.97
C LEU A 37 12.30 -2.39 -3.30
N ILE A 38 13.28 -2.38 -2.39
CA ILE A 38 14.55 -3.12 -2.55
C ILE A 38 14.30 -4.61 -2.76
N ILE A 39 13.29 -5.16 -2.07
CA ILE A 39 12.92 -6.58 -2.19
C ILE A 39 11.98 -6.79 -3.41
N ALA A 40 11.02 -5.89 -3.59
CA ALA A 40 9.98 -6.04 -4.60
C ALA A 40 10.52 -5.92 -6.04
N LEU A 41 11.49 -5.05 -6.30
CA LEU A 41 12.00 -4.85 -7.66
C LEU A 41 12.70 -6.08 -8.24
N PRO A 42 13.69 -6.69 -7.58
CA PRO A 42 14.31 -7.91 -8.11
C PRO A 42 13.30 -9.03 -8.34
N ILE A 43 12.34 -9.19 -7.44
CA ILE A 43 11.30 -10.21 -7.57
C ILE A 43 10.37 -9.88 -8.74
N TYR A 44 9.99 -8.62 -8.93
CA TYR A 44 9.11 -8.18 -10.02
C TYR A 44 9.70 -8.47 -11.41
N PHE A 45 10.98 -8.14 -11.61
CA PHE A 45 11.64 -8.35 -12.91
C PHE A 45 11.99 -9.82 -13.15
N ASN A 46 12.40 -10.55 -12.12
CA ASN A 46 12.82 -11.95 -12.24
C ASN A 46 11.73 -12.93 -11.76
N THR A 47 10.45 -12.54 -11.74
CA THR A 47 9.36 -13.35 -11.22
C THR A 47 9.31 -14.75 -11.84
N ASN A 48 9.44 -14.85 -13.17
CA ASN A 48 9.36 -16.13 -13.86
C ASN A 48 10.56 -17.03 -13.52
N TYR A 49 11.76 -16.47 -13.41
CA TYR A 49 12.95 -17.22 -13.01
C TYR A 49 12.81 -17.77 -11.58
N ILE A 50 12.34 -16.92 -10.64
CA ILE A 50 12.13 -17.31 -9.25
C ILE A 50 11.07 -18.39 -9.13
N LEU A 51 9.96 -18.28 -9.89
CA LEU A 51 8.92 -19.30 -9.90
C LEU A 51 9.43 -20.65 -10.44
N ASN A 52 10.17 -20.64 -11.54
CA ASN A 52 10.75 -21.86 -12.10
C ASN A 52 11.83 -22.51 -11.21
N LEU A 53 12.50 -21.72 -10.36
CA LEU A 53 13.46 -22.24 -9.41
C LEU A 53 12.79 -22.95 -8.24
N TRP A 54 11.59 -22.50 -7.86
CA TRP A 54 10.89 -22.96 -6.66
C TRP A 54 9.77 -23.99 -6.95
N LEU A 55 9.14 -23.90 -8.10
CA LEU A 55 8.03 -24.77 -8.50
C LEU A 55 8.44 -25.68 -9.65
N THR A 56 8.07 -26.93 -9.58
CA THR A 56 8.27 -27.93 -10.64
C THR A 56 7.38 -27.60 -11.85
N GLU A 57 6.14 -27.19 -11.59
CA GLU A 57 5.20 -26.69 -12.60
C GLU A 57 4.66 -25.34 -12.15
N VAL A 58 4.81 -24.33 -12.99
CA VAL A 58 4.33 -22.97 -12.71
C VAL A 58 2.91 -22.83 -13.21
N PRO A 59 1.91 -22.64 -12.31
CA PRO A 59 0.52 -22.44 -12.74
C PRO A 59 0.37 -21.20 -13.62
N GLU A 60 -0.59 -21.26 -14.54
CA GLU A 60 -0.94 -20.13 -15.39
C GLU A 60 -1.27 -18.88 -14.55
N TYR A 61 -0.84 -17.72 -14.99
CA TYR A 61 -1.03 -16.42 -14.32
C TYR A 61 -0.26 -16.19 -13.00
N SER A 62 0.44 -17.19 -12.43
CA SER A 62 1.16 -17.01 -11.15
C SER A 62 2.13 -15.84 -11.16
N GLY A 63 2.89 -15.66 -12.25
CA GLY A 63 3.81 -14.55 -12.40
C GLY A 63 3.10 -13.19 -12.38
N THR A 64 1.93 -13.10 -13.02
CA THR A 64 1.13 -11.88 -13.03
C THR A 64 0.56 -11.58 -11.64
N PHE A 65 0.08 -12.60 -10.95
CA PHE A 65 -0.42 -12.44 -9.58
C PHE A 65 0.64 -11.95 -8.62
N ILE A 66 1.86 -12.51 -8.67
CA ILE A 66 2.96 -12.05 -7.82
C ILE A 66 3.28 -10.59 -8.08
N ARG A 67 3.38 -10.17 -9.35
CA ARG A 67 3.64 -8.77 -9.70
C ARG A 67 2.57 -7.82 -9.16
N MET A 68 1.29 -8.19 -9.25
CA MET A 68 0.19 -7.41 -8.70
C MET A 68 0.25 -7.34 -7.16
N ILE A 69 0.52 -8.46 -6.49
CA ILE A 69 0.65 -8.52 -5.03
C ILE A 69 1.82 -7.65 -4.55
N LEU A 70 2.94 -7.60 -5.27
CA LEU A 70 4.06 -6.72 -4.94
C LEU A 70 3.67 -5.24 -5.02
N ILE A 71 2.89 -4.84 -6.02
CA ILE A 71 2.37 -3.46 -6.15
C ILE A 71 1.43 -3.14 -4.98
N ILE A 72 0.52 -4.04 -4.64
CA ILE A 72 -0.38 -3.91 -3.48
C ILE A 72 0.43 -3.82 -2.19
N GLY A 73 1.48 -4.64 -2.04
CA GLY A 73 2.40 -4.61 -0.91
C GLY A 73 3.11 -3.27 -0.75
N LEU A 74 3.61 -2.68 -1.83
CA LEU A 74 4.20 -1.34 -1.83
C LEU A 74 3.19 -0.28 -1.37
N ASN A 75 1.95 -0.34 -1.88
CA ASN A 75 0.88 0.56 -1.44
C ASN A 75 0.57 0.39 0.06
N SER A 76 0.58 -0.84 0.57
CA SER A 76 0.30 -1.12 1.99
C SER A 76 1.33 -0.51 2.94
N THR A 77 2.59 -0.36 2.52
CA THR A 77 3.63 0.30 3.33
C THR A 77 3.36 1.79 3.54
N LEU A 78 2.69 2.43 2.59
CA LEU A 78 2.27 3.84 2.71
C LEU A 78 1.04 3.97 3.63
N ARG A 79 0.20 2.94 3.65
CA ARG A 79 -1.06 2.89 4.39
C ARG A 79 -0.86 2.71 5.89
N ASN A 80 -0.06 1.73 6.29
CA ASN A 80 0.01 1.22 7.66
C ASN A 80 0.33 2.30 8.72
N PRO A 81 1.31 3.22 8.55
CA PRO A 81 1.59 4.25 9.55
C PRO A 81 0.44 5.24 9.73
N THR A 82 -0.29 5.53 8.65
CA THR A 82 -1.45 6.41 8.68
C THR A 82 -2.61 5.79 9.46
N ILE A 83 -2.87 4.49 9.27
CA ILE A 83 -3.86 3.73 10.04
C ILE A 83 -3.48 3.72 11.53
N THR A 84 -2.21 3.47 11.85
CA THR A 84 -1.74 3.50 13.25
C THR A 84 -1.95 4.86 13.90
N ALA A 85 -1.70 5.96 13.18
CA ALA A 85 -1.92 7.31 13.69
C ALA A 85 -3.42 7.57 13.99
N ILE A 86 -4.33 7.13 13.13
CA ILE A 86 -5.77 7.24 13.39
C ILE A 86 -6.21 6.37 14.56
N GLN A 87 -5.71 5.15 14.66
CA GLN A 87 -5.99 4.29 15.81
C GLN A 87 -5.54 4.93 17.11
N ALA A 88 -4.43 5.65 17.11
CA ALA A 88 -3.96 6.39 18.27
C ALA A 88 -4.91 7.52 18.70
N THR A 89 -5.66 8.14 17.78
CA THR A 89 -6.65 9.17 18.12
C THR A 89 -7.91 8.61 18.80
N GLY A 90 -8.17 7.31 18.69
CA GLY A 90 -9.41 6.66 19.15
C GLY A 90 -10.64 6.97 18.28
N ASN A 91 -10.59 7.95 17.37
CA ASN A 91 -11.71 8.33 16.51
C ASN A 91 -11.68 7.58 15.16
N VAL A 92 -11.76 6.26 15.24
CA VAL A 92 -11.63 5.38 14.06
C VAL A 92 -12.95 5.17 13.30
N LYS A 93 -14.11 5.58 13.87
CA LYS A 93 -15.43 5.23 13.34
C LYS A 93 -15.63 5.65 11.88
N LYS A 94 -15.38 6.93 11.57
CA LYS A 94 -15.55 7.44 10.20
C LYS A 94 -14.64 6.72 9.21
N PHE A 95 -13.37 6.57 9.57
CA PHE A 95 -12.39 5.86 8.80
C PHE A 95 -12.81 4.40 8.53
N GLN A 96 -13.17 3.67 9.58
CA GLN A 96 -13.54 2.25 9.49
C GLN A 96 -14.79 2.03 8.62
N ILE A 97 -15.81 2.91 8.72
CA ILE A 97 -17.02 2.80 7.90
C ILE A 97 -16.68 3.02 6.42
N TRP A 98 -15.93 4.07 6.08
CA TRP A 98 -15.59 4.35 4.68
C TRP A 98 -14.67 3.29 4.08
N GLU A 99 -13.59 2.94 4.77
CA GLU A 99 -12.66 1.91 4.29
C GLU A 99 -13.32 0.54 4.20
N GLY A 100 -14.04 0.14 5.24
CA GLY A 100 -14.75 -1.15 5.28
C GLY A 100 -15.83 -1.26 4.18
N SER A 101 -16.61 -0.20 3.96
CA SER A 101 -17.62 -0.19 2.91
C SER A 101 -17.02 -0.31 1.51
N LEU A 102 -15.93 0.41 1.24
CA LEU A 102 -15.24 0.34 -0.06
C LEU A 102 -14.64 -1.04 -0.31
N LEU A 103 -14.02 -1.64 0.71
CA LEU A 103 -13.45 -2.99 0.59
C LEU A 103 -14.53 -4.07 0.46
N LEU A 104 -15.67 -3.93 1.16
CA LEU A 104 -16.79 -4.84 1.00
C LEU A 104 -17.40 -4.81 -0.40
N LEU A 105 -17.40 -3.67 -1.07
CA LEU A 105 -17.88 -3.55 -2.46
C LEU A 105 -17.06 -4.37 -3.46
N ILE A 106 -15.80 -4.72 -3.14
CA ILE A 106 -14.97 -5.54 -4.02
C ILE A 106 -15.58 -6.93 -4.21
N ILE A 107 -16.18 -7.52 -3.18
CA ILE A 107 -16.74 -8.88 -3.24
C ILE A 107 -17.89 -8.97 -4.28
N PRO A 108 -18.95 -8.13 -4.21
CA PRO A 108 -20.01 -8.18 -5.22
C PRO A 108 -19.53 -7.77 -6.62
N ILE A 109 -18.60 -6.82 -6.72
CA ILE A 109 -18.02 -6.44 -8.01
C ILE A 109 -17.26 -7.62 -8.61
N ALA A 110 -16.40 -8.30 -7.86
CA ALA A 110 -15.67 -9.48 -8.31
C ALA A 110 -16.63 -10.61 -8.73
N TYR A 111 -17.68 -10.84 -7.95
CA TYR A 111 -18.69 -11.86 -8.27
C TYR A 111 -19.42 -11.57 -9.59
N VAL A 112 -19.86 -10.33 -9.80
CA VAL A 112 -20.53 -9.92 -11.05
C VAL A 112 -19.58 -10.04 -12.24
N LEU A 113 -18.34 -9.62 -12.11
CA LEU A 113 -17.34 -9.68 -13.16
C LEU A 113 -17.04 -11.12 -13.56
N LEU A 114 -16.85 -12.02 -12.60
CA LEU A 114 -16.55 -13.43 -12.86
C LEU A 114 -17.77 -14.17 -13.41
N LYS A 115 -18.97 -13.97 -12.87
CA LYS A 115 -20.17 -14.73 -13.22
C LYS A 115 -20.86 -14.20 -14.47
N CYS A 116 -21.00 -12.88 -14.62
CA CYS A 116 -21.77 -12.27 -15.71
C CYS A 116 -20.91 -11.98 -16.95
N TYR A 117 -19.65 -11.58 -16.75
CA TYR A 117 -18.76 -11.22 -17.86
C TYR A 117 -17.70 -12.27 -18.18
N HIS A 118 -17.63 -13.39 -17.42
CA HIS A 118 -16.67 -14.48 -17.62
C HIS A 118 -15.22 -13.98 -17.78
N ILE A 119 -14.85 -12.95 -17.05
CA ILE A 119 -13.50 -12.36 -17.15
C ILE A 119 -12.48 -13.27 -16.45
N ASN A 120 -11.21 -13.17 -16.90
CA ASN A 120 -10.12 -13.94 -16.35
C ASN A 120 -9.82 -13.56 -14.89
N PRO A 121 -9.31 -14.50 -14.06
CA PRO A 121 -8.92 -14.21 -12.67
C PRO A 121 -7.93 -13.04 -12.54
N VAL A 122 -7.05 -12.85 -13.53
CA VAL A 122 -6.11 -11.71 -13.59
C VAL A 122 -6.84 -10.37 -13.63
N GLN A 123 -7.91 -10.27 -14.41
CA GLN A 123 -8.70 -9.03 -14.52
C GLN A 123 -9.43 -8.75 -13.22
N THR A 124 -9.90 -9.77 -12.51
CA THR A 124 -10.53 -9.61 -11.19
C THR A 124 -9.53 -9.10 -10.16
N LEU A 125 -8.30 -9.63 -10.14
CA LEU A 125 -7.25 -9.13 -9.25
C LEU A 125 -6.81 -7.71 -9.63
N SER A 126 -6.82 -7.37 -10.93
CA SER A 126 -6.57 -6.00 -11.39
C SER A 126 -7.58 -5.01 -10.84
N VAL A 127 -8.88 -5.37 -10.83
CA VAL A 127 -9.92 -4.52 -10.22
C VAL A 127 -9.64 -4.31 -8.73
N TYR A 128 -9.28 -5.37 -8.00
CA TYR A 128 -8.89 -5.24 -6.59
C TYR A 128 -7.69 -4.30 -6.43
N MET A 129 -6.64 -4.45 -7.23
CA MET A 129 -5.45 -3.60 -7.19
C MET A 129 -5.79 -2.12 -7.43
N PHE A 130 -6.58 -1.81 -8.46
CA PHE A 130 -7.00 -0.44 -8.75
C PHE A 130 -7.90 0.14 -7.65
N THR A 131 -8.78 -0.67 -7.08
CA THR A 131 -9.62 -0.26 -5.95
C THR A 131 -8.76 0.07 -4.72
N GLU A 132 -7.77 -0.76 -4.38
CA GLU A 132 -6.84 -0.47 -3.27
C GLU A 132 -6.05 0.82 -3.49
N LEU A 133 -5.60 1.08 -4.71
CA LEU A 133 -4.93 2.34 -5.05
C LEU A 133 -5.87 3.55 -4.91
N ALA A 134 -7.11 3.44 -5.37
CA ALA A 134 -8.12 4.49 -5.22
C ALA A 134 -8.48 4.73 -3.75
N VAL A 135 -8.69 3.68 -2.98
CA VAL A 135 -8.97 3.73 -1.54
C VAL A 135 -7.80 4.41 -0.78
N GLN A 136 -6.57 4.28 -1.23
CA GLN A 136 -5.44 4.99 -0.63
C GLN A 136 -5.62 6.52 -0.67
N PHE A 137 -6.10 7.07 -1.77
CA PHE A 137 -6.37 8.51 -1.86
C PHE A 137 -7.52 8.90 -0.92
N VAL A 138 -8.64 8.16 -0.95
CA VAL A 138 -9.78 8.40 -0.04
C VAL A 138 -9.32 8.36 1.42
N ARG A 139 -8.48 7.39 1.77
CA ARG A 139 -7.89 7.26 3.10
C ARG A 139 -7.12 8.50 3.51
N VAL A 140 -6.22 9.00 2.66
CA VAL A 140 -5.44 10.21 2.93
C VAL A 140 -6.35 11.42 3.17
N PHE A 141 -7.39 11.59 2.33
CA PHE A 141 -8.34 12.70 2.48
C PHE A 141 -9.15 12.63 3.78
N ILE A 142 -9.46 11.44 4.27
CA ILE A 142 -10.22 11.28 5.53
C ILE A 142 -9.31 11.38 6.76
N THR A 143 -8.11 10.77 6.69
CA THR A 143 -7.27 10.59 7.87
C THR A 143 -6.40 11.79 8.20
N TYR A 144 -5.84 12.44 7.20
CA TYR A 144 -4.92 13.56 7.40
C TYR A 144 -5.54 14.75 8.15
N PRO A 145 -6.78 15.19 7.83
CA PRO A 145 -7.46 16.20 8.62
C PRO A 145 -7.72 15.77 10.07
N GLN A 146 -8.00 14.49 10.32
CA GLN A 146 -8.30 13.99 11.67
C GLN A 146 -7.07 14.01 12.59
N ILE A 147 -5.87 13.87 12.05
CA ILE A 147 -4.61 13.97 12.80
C ILE A 147 -3.96 15.35 12.67
N ASN A 148 -4.68 16.35 12.14
CA ASN A 148 -4.17 17.71 11.88
C ASN A 148 -2.90 17.74 11.02
N LEU A 149 -2.80 16.83 10.02
CA LEU A 149 -1.71 16.79 9.07
C LEU A 149 -2.16 17.35 7.72
N HIS A 150 -1.38 18.25 7.13
CA HIS A 150 -1.70 18.79 5.81
C HIS A 150 -1.58 17.72 4.72
N ILE A 151 -2.63 17.55 3.92
CA ILE A 151 -2.68 16.59 2.80
C ILE A 151 -1.53 16.83 1.82
N TRP A 152 -1.14 18.07 1.59
CA TRP A 152 -0.01 18.43 0.72
C TRP A 152 1.33 17.79 1.14
N LEU A 153 1.52 17.54 2.45
CA LEU A 153 2.70 16.84 2.96
C LEU A 153 2.76 15.38 2.49
N TYR A 154 1.61 14.73 2.32
CA TYR A 154 1.58 13.38 1.74
C TYR A 154 2.17 13.37 0.33
N PHE A 155 1.73 14.29 -0.52
CA PHE A 155 2.20 14.36 -1.91
C PHE A 155 3.68 14.73 -1.99
N THR A 156 4.12 15.76 -1.26
CA THR A 156 5.50 16.29 -1.36
C THR A 156 6.52 15.46 -0.58
N LYS A 157 6.18 14.95 0.60
CA LYS A 157 7.12 14.26 1.50
C LYS A 157 7.10 12.74 1.38
N ILE A 158 6.01 12.16 0.87
CA ILE A 158 5.88 10.70 0.71
C ILE A 158 5.82 10.34 -0.77
N LEU A 159 4.76 10.73 -1.48
CA LEU A 159 4.50 10.26 -2.84
C LEU A 159 5.59 10.66 -3.82
N TRP A 160 5.98 11.91 -3.85
CA TRP A 160 6.99 12.43 -4.77
C TRP A 160 8.36 11.75 -4.64
N PRO A 161 8.96 11.62 -3.42
CA PRO A 161 10.19 10.85 -3.26
C PRO A 161 10.05 9.37 -3.63
N CYS A 162 8.92 8.74 -3.28
CA CYS A 162 8.68 7.33 -3.60
C CYS A 162 8.61 7.09 -5.11
N ILE A 163 7.90 7.95 -5.85
CA ILE A 163 7.80 7.86 -7.32
C ILE A 163 9.18 8.06 -7.97
N LYS A 164 9.95 9.05 -7.52
CA LYS A 164 11.30 9.30 -8.05
C LYS A 164 12.21 8.09 -7.87
N VAL A 165 12.28 7.53 -6.67
CA VAL A 165 13.12 6.37 -6.38
C VAL A 165 12.64 5.16 -7.16
N LEU A 166 11.33 4.94 -7.26
CA LEU A 166 10.75 3.85 -8.05
C LEU A 166 11.12 4.00 -9.54
N ALA A 167 11.00 5.19 -10.12
CA ALA A 167 11.34 5.43 -11.52
C ALA A 167 12.83 5.17 -11.79
N ILE A 168 13.72 5.72 -10.95
CA ILE A 168 15.18 5.55 -11.10
C ILE A 168 15.57 4.08 -10.92
N SER A 169 15.05 3.41 -9.91
CA SER A 169 15.40 2.01 -9.65
C SER A 169 14.81 1.06 -10.69
N ALA A 170 13.61 1.32 -11.21
CA ALA A 170 13.02 0.53 -12.29
C ALA A 170 13.80 0.68 -13.60
N THR A 171 14.22 1.89 -13.96
CA THR A 171 15.09 2.12 -15.14
C THR A 171 16.45 1.44 -15.00
N ALA A 172 17.06 1.51 -13.82
CA ALA A 172 18.31 0.82 -13.55
C ALA A 172 18.18 -0.71 -13.69
N CYS A 173 17.11 -1.30 -13.15
CA CYS A 173 16.84 -2.73 -13.27
C CYS A 173 16.48 -3.18 -14.70
N HIS A 174 15.95 -2.28 -15.53
CA HIS A 174 15.61 -2.61 -16.92
C HIS A 174 16.84 -2.57 -17.83
N LEU A 175 17.87 -1.82 -17.45
CA LEU A 175 19.12 -1.68 -18.22
C LEU A 175 20.16 -2.77 -17.89
N LEU A 176 19.98 -3.51 -16.81
CA LEU A 176 20.80 -4.66 -16.40
C LEU A 176 20.21 -5.97 -16.92
#